data_e6cb75ea2dccbb6b1f3a7ceec2cd3e34
#
_entry.id   e6cb75ea2dccbb6b1f3a7ceec2cd3e34
#
_cell.length_a   1.000
_cell.length_b   1.000
_cell.length_c   1.000
_cell.angle_alpha   90.00
_cell.angle_beta   90.00
_cell.angle_gamma   90.00
#
_symmetry.space_group_name_H-M   'P 1'
#
loop_
_entity.id
_entity.type
_entity.pdbx_description
1 polymer ?
#
loop_
_entity_poly.entity_id
_entity_poly.type
_entity_poly.pdbx_seq_one_letter_code
_entity_poly.pdbx_strand_id
1 'polypeptide(L)'
;MINKNVIDDAYPLHRIDDQIDSMRGSAWFTALDLTKVYHQMNLDVSSCEYTAFTTPMGLYQWKVLPMGMKTSGAVFQRLMDSVLGDLQPKITVVYIDDITIFSPTLEQHYEDVNRV
;
A
#
# COMPACT_ATOMS: atom_id res chain seq x y z
N MET A 1 4.47 -20.25 -13.54
CA MET A 1 4.05 -18.90 -13.13
C MET A 1 3.57 -18.96 -11.69
N ILE A 2 4.24 -18.23 -10.79
CA ILE A 2 3.96 -18.26 -9.35
C ILE A 2 2.51 -17.87 -9.00
N ASN A 3 1.94 -16.86 -9.68
CA ASN A 3 0.60 -16.35 -9.40
C ASN A 3 -0.54 -17.37 -9.53
N LYS A 4 -0.32 -18.47 -10.26
CA LYS A 4 -1.32 -19.56 -10.36
C LYS A 4 -1.44 -20.38 -9.07
N ASN A 5 -0.37 -20.41 -8.28
CA ASN A 5 -0.28 -21.20 -7.05
C ASN A 5 -0.43 -20.35 -5.79
N VAL A 6 -0.51 -19.02 -5.95
CA VAL A 6 -0.75 -18.10 -4.84
C VAL A 6 -2.22 -18.17 -4.45
N ILE A 7 -2.47 -18.42 -3.16
CA ILE A 7 -3.82 -18.39 -2.59
C ILE A 7 -4.30 -16.95 -2.62
N ASP A 8 -5.54 -16.74 -3.08
CA ASP A 8 -6.16 -15.41 -3.08
C ASP A 8 -6.29 -14.87 -1.66
N ASP A 9 -5.83 -13.65 -1.47
CA ASP A 9 -6.10 -12.89 -0.26
C ASP A 9 -7.30 -11.97 -0.54
N ALA A 10 -8.44 -12.31 0.05
CA ALA A 10 -9.70 -11.59 -0.13
C ALA A 10 -9.80 -10.33 0.75
N TYR A 11 -8.67 -9.74 1.17
CA TYR A 11 -8.68 -8.51 1.95
C TYR A 11 -9.38 -7.38 1.17
N PRO A 12 -10.44 -6.75 1.72
CA PRO A 12 -11.22 -5.78 0.98
C PRO A 12 -10.40 -4.51 0.71
N LEU A 13 -10.39 -4.08 -0.56
CA LEU A 13 -9.91 -2.76 -0.93
C LEU A 13 -11.02 -1.72 -0.71
N HIS A 14 -10.65 -0.55 -0.23
CA HIS A 14 -11.59 0.55 -0.08
C HIS A 14 -12.13 0.98 -1.45
N ARG A 15 -13.44 1.25 -1.53
CA ARG A 15 -14.05 1.73 -2.77
C ARG A 15 -13.61 3.15 -3.05
N ILE A 16 -13.32 3.44 -4.34
CA ILE A 16 -12.91 4.79 -4.78
C ILE A 16 -13.98 5.82 -4.45
N ASP A 17 -15.27 5.49 -4.65
CA ASP A 17 -16.39 6.39 -4.38
C ASP A 17 -16.44 6.79 -2.89
N ASP A 18 -16.24 5.85 -1.98
CA ASP A 18 -16.23 6.11 -0.53
C ASP A 18 -15.03 6.97 -0.14
N GLN A 19 -13.88 6.78 -0.78
CA GLN A 19 -12.69 7.60 -0.57
C GLN A 19 -12.89 9.04 -1.06
N ILE A 20 -13.50 9.22 -2.23
CA ILE A 20 -13.82 10.55 -2.76
C ILE A 20 -14.82 11.25 -1.84
N ASP A 21 -15.84 10.52 -1.36
CA ASP A 21 -16.83 11.08 -0.44
C ASP A 21 -16.22 11.56 0.88
N SER A 22 -15.22 10.83 1.39
CA SER A 22 -14.52 11.23 2.61
C SER A 22 -13.73 12.53 2.47
N MET A 23 -13.34 12.92 1.24
CA MET A 23 -12.61 14.16 0.95
C MET A 23 -13.53 15.40 0.83
N ARG A 24 -14.83 15.23 0.92
CA ARG A 24 -15.77 16.35 0.77
C ARG A 24 -15.51 17.44 1.81
N GLY A 25 -15.56 18.70 1.36
CA GLY A 25 -15.29 19.87 2.19
C GLY A 25 -13.81 20.17 2.39
N SER A 26 -12.92 19.38 1.81
CA SER A 26 -11.49 19.65 1.84
C SER A 26 -11.07 20.57 0.69
N ALA A 27 -10.13 21.46 0.98
CA ALA A 27 -9.57 22.42 0.01
C ALA A 27 -8.06 22.21 -0.21
N TRP A 28 -7.39 21.50 0.70
CA TRP A 28 -5.95 21.25 0.64
C TRP A 28 -5.69 19.77 0.57
N PHE A 29 -4.80 19.39 -0.35
CA PHE A 29 -4.46 17.99 -0.64
C PHE A 29 -2.96 17.81 -0.79
N THR A 30 -2.41 16.75 -0.19
CA THR A 30 -1.05 16.30 -0.41
C THR A 30 -1.08 14.82 -0.78
N ALA A 31 -0.44 14.49 -1.89
CA ALA A 31 -0.24 13.11 -2.30
C ALA A 31 1.20 12.68 -1.97
N LEU A 32 1.35 11.53 -1.32
CA LEU A 32 2.61 10.90 -1.01
C LEU A 32 2.71 9.59 -1.79
N ASP A 33 3.74 9.49 -2.61
CA ASP A 33 4.08 8.25 -3.32
C ASP A 33 5.09 7.45 -2.47
N LEU A 34 4.74 6.22 -2.16
CA LEU A 34 5.59 5.34 -1.37
C LEU A 34 6.60 4.61 -2.26
N THR A 35 7.81 5.11 -2.27
CA THR A 35 8.90 4.54 -3.06
C THR A 35 9.19 3.09 -2.64
N LYS A 36 9.08 2.16 -3.61
CA LYS A 36 9.42 0.75 -3.43
C LYS A 36 8.72 0.09 -2.23
N VAL A 37 7.49 0.46 -1.96
CA VAL A 37 6.74 0.03 -0.77
C VAL A 37 6.70 -1.49 -0.61
N TYR A 38 6.49 -2.24 -1.68
CA TYR A 38 6.48 -3.71 -1.63
C TYR A 38 7.83 -4.29 -1.21
N HIS A 39 8.94 -3.66 -1.59
CA HIS A 39 10.28 -4.08 -1.20
C HIS A 39 10.63 -3.78 0.26
N GLN A 40 9.78 -3.05 0.98
CA GLN A 40 9.92 -2.84 2.42
C GLN A 40 9.28 -3.97 3.24
N MET A 41 8.50 -4.85 2.60
CA MET A 41 7.85 -5.97 3.24
C MET A 41 8.67 -7.25 3.01
N ASN A 42 9.11 -7.89 4.09
CA ASN A 42 9.86 -9.13 4.00
C ASN A 42 8.94 -10.30 3.65
N LEU A 43 9.44 -11.20 2.79
CA LEU A 43 8.82 -12.50 2.57
C LEU A 43 9.20 -13.44 3.71
N ASP A 44 8.27 -14.34 4.05
CA ASP A 44 8.60 -15.47 4.89
C ASP A 44 9.71 -16.32 4.22
N VAL A 45 10.68 -16.75 5.02
CA VAL A 45 11.86 -17.47 4.53
C VAL A 45 11.49 -18.72 3.73
N SER A 46 10.46 -19.44 4.18
CA SER A 46 9.94 -20.63 3.49
C SER A 46 9.27 -20.32 2.15
N SER A 47 8.89 -19.06 1.91
CA SER A 47 8.23 -18.62 0.68
C SER A 47 9.18 -18.03 -0.35
N CYS A 48 10.41 -17.68 0.04
CA CYS A 48 11.37 -17.03 -0.87
C CYS A 48 11.68 -17.87 -2.10
N GLU A 49 11.82 -19.20 -1.95
CA GLU A 49 12.16 -20.12 -3.04
C GLU A 49 11.14 -20.11 -4.19
N TYR A 50 9.85 -19.85 -3.89
CA TYR A 50 8.80 -19.78 -4.91
C TYR A 50 8.90 -18.53 -5.80
N THR A 51 9.70 -17.54 -5.38
CA THR A 51 9.95 -16.31 -6.14
C THR A 51 11.20 -16.38 -7.01
N ALA A 52 11.82 -17.55 -7.10
CA ALA A 52 13.07 -17.75 -7.83
C ALA A 52 12.95 -17.38 -9.32
N PHE A 53 13.97 -16.74 -9.84
CA PHE A 53 14.12 -16.38 -11.24
C PHE A 53 15.54 -16.61 -11.72
N THR A 54 15.67 -16.89 -13.00
CA THR A 54 16.97 -17.19 -13.63
C THR A 54 17.50 -15.94 -14.35
N THR A 55 18.79 -15.69 -14.19
CA THR A 55 19.53 -14.68 -14.93
C THR A 55 20.75 -15.31 -15.62
N PRO A 56 21.41 -14.63 -16.55
CA PRO A 56 22.67 -15.11 -17.12
C PRO A 56 23.78 -15.35 -16.07
N MET A 57 23.67 -14.71 -14.90
CA MET A 57 24.64 -14.81 -13.81
C MET A 57 24.27 -15.85 -12.75
N GLY A 58 23.10 -16.48 -12.85
CA GLY A 58 22.65 -17.50 -11.92
C GLY A 58 21.18 -17.45 -11.56
N LEU A 59 20.81 -18.29 -10.60
CA LEU A 59 19.48 -18.39 -10.02
C LEU A 59 19.39 -17.50 -8.77
N TYR A 60 18.38 -16.65 -8.72
CA TYR A 60 18.12 -15.72 -7.62
C TYR A 60 16.70 -15.89 -7.11
N GLN A 61 16.45 -15.42 -5.89
CA GLN A 61 15.12 -15.36 -5.29
C GLN A 61 14.93 -14.04 -4.55
N TRP A 62 13.68 -13.64 -4.38
CA TRP A 62 13.34 -12.44 -3.61
C TRP A 62 13.34 -12.75 -2.11
N LYS A 63 13.87 -11.81 -1.31
CA LYS A 63 13.74 -11.80 0.15
C LYS A 63 12.62 -10.88 0.63
N VAL A 64 12.16 -10.02 -0.26
CA VAL A 64 11.11 -9.02 -0.03
C VAL A 64 9.96 -9.26 -1.00
N LEU A 65 8.80 -8.70 -0.71
CA LEU A 65 7.61 -8.86 -1.55
C LEU A 65 7.87 -8.29 -2.95
N PRO A 66 7.87 -9.12 -4.00
CA PRO A 66 8.07 -8.64 -5.36
C PRO A 66 6.83 -7.93 -5.89
N MET A 67 7.03 -6.96 -6.76
CA MET A 67 5.93 -6.33 -7.50
C MET A 67 5.26 -7.35 -8.43
N GLY A 68 3.94 -7.23 -8.60
CA GLY A 68 3.18 -8.08 -9.51
C GLY A 68 2.76 -9.45 -8.95
N MET A 69 3.02 -9.73 -7.69
CA MET A 69 2.36 -10.86 -7.03
C MET A 69 0.89 -10.56 -6.83
N LYS A 70 0.05 -11.57 -7.02
CA LYS A 70 -1.41 -11.47 -6.94
C LYS A 70 -1.91 -10.89 -5.61
N THR A 71 -1.21 -11.18 -4.52
CA THR A 71 -1.58 -10.75 -3.16
C THR A 71 -0.89 -9.48 -2.70
N SER A 72 0.02 -8.91 -3.48
CA SER A 72 0.83 -7.75 -3.04
C SER A 72 -0.04 -6.55 -2.65
N GLY A 73 -1.08 -6.26 -3.42
CA GLY A 73 -2.01 -5.17 -3.11
C GLY A 73 -2.77 -5.36 -1.81
N ALA A 74 -3.26 -6.58 -1.55
CA ALA A 74 -3.98 -6.91 -0.32
C ALA A 74 -3.08 -6.83 0.91
N VAL A 75 -1.86 -7.33 0.82
CA VAL A 75 -0.87 -7.27 1.91
C VAL A 75 -0.53 -5.81 2.23
N PHE A 76 -0.31 -5.01 1.19
CA PHE A 76 -0.04 -3.58 1.36
C PHE A 76 -1.20 -2.83 2.00
N GLN A 77 -2.43 -3.05 1.53
CA GLN A 77 -3.62 -2.40 2.10
C GLN A 77 -3.78 -2.74 3.58
N ARG A 78 -3.60 -4.01 3.95
CA ARG A 78 -3.65 -4.46 5.35
C ARG A 78 -2.58 -3.76 6.20
N LEU A 79 -1.37 -3.60 5.68
CA LEU A 79 -0.30 -2.87 6.35
C LEU A 79 -0.68 -1.41 6.56
N MET A 80 -1.18 -0.73 5.52
CA MET A 80 -1.59 0.66 5.60
C MET A 80 -2.76 0.88 6.55
N ASP A 81 -3.74 0.00 6.57
CA ASP A 81 -4.85 0.06 7.50
C ASP A 81 -4.37 -0.09 8.97
N SER A 82 -3.35 -0.92 9.18
CA SER A 82 -2.74 -1.08 10.50
C SER A 82 -1.90 0.14 10.92
N VAL A 83 -1.13 0.71 9.99
CA VAL A 83 -0.21 1.83 10.28
C VAL A 83 -0.98 3.14 10.46
N LEU A 84 -1.93 3.43 9.57
CA LEU A 84 -2.68 4.68 9.58
C LEU A 84 -3.87 4.64 10.54
N GLY A 85 -4.41 3.45 10.80
CA GLY A 85 -5.46 3.23 11.80
C GLY A 85 -6.60 4.24 11.70
N ASP A 86 -6.85 4.94 12.80
CA ASP A 86 -7.94 5.91 12.93
C ASP A 86 -7.77 7.20 12.09
N LEU A 87 -6.63 7.40 11.45
CA LEU A 87 -6.43 8.52 10.51
C LEU A 87 -7.22 8.32 9.22
N GLN A 88 -7.48 7.07 8.86
CA GLN A 88 -8.36 6.72 7.75
C GLN A 88 -9.83 6.59 8.23
N PRO A 89 -10.79 7.07 7.47
CA PRO A 89 -10.73 7.98 6.33
C PRO A 89 -10.84 9.46 6.73
N LYS A 90 -10.47 9.82 7.97
CA LYS A 90 -10.71 11.16 8.55
C LYS A 90 -9.87 12.26 7.90
N ILE A 91 -8.57 12.01 7.72
CA ILE A 91 -7.62 12.97 7.17
C ILE A 91 -6.78 12.40 6.03
N THR A 92 -6.83 11.10 5.83
CA THR A 92 -6.06 10.43 4.78
C THR A 92 -6.81 9.26 4.18
N VAL A 93 -6.53 8.97 2.93
CA VAL A 93 -6.95 7.75 2.24
C VAL A 93 -5.78 7.13 1.50
N VAL A 94 -5.81 5.83 1.35
CA VAL A 94 -4.80 5.06 0.61
C VAL A 94 -5.46 4.42 -0.60
N TYR A 95 -4.84 4.61 -1.75
CA TYR A 95 -5.26 3.96 -2.98
C TYR A 95 -4.04 3.37 -3.68
N ILE A 96 -3.97 2.04 -3.70
CA ILE A 96 -2.84 1.28 -4.25
C ILE A 96 -1.54 1.73 -3.56
N ASP A 97 -0.69 2.50 -4.22
CA ASP A 97 0.63 2.92 -3.72
C ASP A 97 0.64 4.39 -3.26
N ASP A 98 -0.48 5.08 -3.40
CA ASP A 98 -0.60 6.50 -3.09
C ASP A 98 -1.33 6.72 -1.78
N ILE A 99 -0.77 7.61 -0.94
CA ILE A 99 -1.43 8.14 0.25
C ILE A 99 -1.85 9.57 -0.05
N THR A 100 -3.14 9.86 0.06
CA THR A 100 -3.66 11.21 -0.08
C THR A 100 -4.11 11.75 1.27
N ILE A 101 -3.55 12.89 1.66
CA ILE A 101 -3.91 13.65 2.86
C ILE A 101 -4.77 14.81 2.44
N PHE A 102 -5.86 15.08 3.15
CA PHE A 102 -6.81 16.12 2.80
C PHE A 102 -7.30 16.87 4.04
N SER A 103 -7.51 18.17 3.90
CA SER A 103 -7.88 19.04 5.01
C SER A 103 -8.69 20.24 4.52
N PRO A 104 -9.59 20.82 5.36
CA PRO A 104 -10.42 21.95 4.97
C PRO A 104 -9.66 23.27 4.93
N THR A 105 -8.62 23.44 5.77
CA THR A 105 -7.82 24.67 5.87
C THR A 105 -6.33 24.37 5.77
N LEU A 106 -5.54 25.39 5.42
CA LEU A 106 -4.09 25.24 5.30
C LEU A 106 -3.43 24.94 6.65
N GLU A 107 -3.87 25.61 7.69
CA GLU A 107 -3.35 25.42 9.06
C GLU A 107 -3.57 23.98 9.51
N GLN A 108 -4.79 23.46 9.35
CA GLN A 108 -5.11 22.09 9.66
C GLN A 108 -4.30 21.12 8.80
N HIS A 109 -4.04 21.48 7.54
CA HIS A 109 -3.29 20.62 6.61
C HIS A 109 -1.85 20.41 7.05
N TYR A 110 -1.17 21.43 7.58
CA TYR A 110 0.16 21.28 8.15
C TYR A 110 0.19 20.29 9.32
N GLU A 111 -0.80 20.35 10.20
CA GLU A 111 -0.92 19.40 11.31
C GLU A 111 -1.20 17.98 10.82
N ASP A 112 -2.11 17.82 9.87
CA ASP A 112 -2.51 16.52 9.32
C ASP A 112 -1.36 15.84 8.58
N VAL A 113 -0.59 16.58 7.79
CA VAL A 113 0.62 16.06 7.12
C VAL A 113 1.66 15.57 8.12
N ASN A 114 1.84 16.29 9.23
CA ASN A 114 2.78 15.87 10.29
C ASN A 114 2.30 14.62 11.06
N ARG A 115 1.00 14.37 11.09
CA ARG A 115 0.44 13.19 11.78
C ARG A 115 0.53 11.92 10.94
N VAL A 116 0.51 12.05 9.64
CA VAL A 116 0.62 10.94 8.69
C VAL A 116 2.08 10.60 8.43
#